data_26b6245b3b8b1ea25186aed2d9a4a3f6
#
_entry.id   26b6245b3b8b1ea25186aed2d9a4a3f6
#
_cell.length_a   1.000
_cell.length_b   1.000
_cell.length_c   1.000
_cell.angle_alpha   90.00
_cell.angle_beta   90.00
_cell.angle_gamma   90.00
#
_symmetry.space_group_name_H-M   'P 1'
#
loop_
_entity.id
_entity.type
_entity.pdbx_description
1 polymer ?
#
loop_
_entity_poly.entity_id
_entity_poly.type
_entity_poly.pdbx_seq_one_letter_code
_entity_poly.pdbx_strand_id
1 'polypeptide(L)'
;MAATMTRSYDRPASGLRPVTIEPGFVRTATGSALISMGETRVICTASVQESVPRWRARSGLGWVTAEYGMLPASTGERKQRDSTTGRPDGRTVEIQRLIGRSLRAVVDFAALGENSIYLDCDVLQADGGTRTASITGAYVALALAADTLVASGRIARSPLTGSIAAVSCGIVAGVPLLDLDYPEDSSAEVDANVVMTGEGGLVEVQATAERTPLSRAHLDDLLRLAESGIVALRTAQDEAIATGRAAAAAAAKG
;
A
#
# COMPACT_ATOMS: atom_id res chain seq x y z
N MET A 1 31.53 12.64 -18.37
CA MET A 1 30.49 11.69 -18.84
C MET A 1 29.85 11.12 -17.59
N ALA A 2 28.57 11.43 -17.32
CA ALA A 2 27.85 10.80 -16.22
C ALA A 2 27.73 9.30 -16.55
N ALA A 3 28.18 8.44 -15.64
CA ALA A 3 27.97 7.00 -15.79
C ALA A 3 26.46 6.78 -15.87
N THR A 4 25.99 6.16 -16.95
CA THR A 4 24.59 5.78 -17.08
C THR A 4 24.31 4.76 -15.99
N MET A 5 23.53 5.16 -14.98
CA MET A 5 23.16 4.27 -13.88
C MET A 5 22.21 3.22 -14.46
N THR A 6 22.65 1.96 -14.50
CA THR A 6 21.79 0.85 -14.91
C THR A 6 20.88 0.50 -13.75
N ARG A 7 19.58 0.67 -13.91
CA ARG A 7 18.55 0.32 -12.95
C ARG A 7 18.14 -1.15 -13.13
N SER A 8 17.68 -1.80 -12.06
CA SER A 8 17.07 -3.13 -12.14
C SER A 8 15.97 -3.16 -13.21
N TYR A 9 15.84 -4.28 -13.94
CA TYR A 9 14.86 -4.46 -15.03
C TYR A 9 15.07 -3.51 -16.23
N ASP A 10 16.24 -2.93 -16.42
CA ASP A 10 16.57 -1.96 -17.49
C ASP A 10 15.57 -0.80 -17.59
N ARG A 11 14.94 -0.42 -16.48
CA ARG A 11 13.87 0.58 -16.44
C ARG A 11 14.39 2.02 -16.54
N PRO A 12 13.65 2.92 -17.17
CA PRO A 12 13.99 4.34 -17.19
C PRO A 12 13.80 4.99 -15.80
N ALA A 13 14.30 6.22 -15.62
CA ALA A 13 14.13 6.97 -14.38
C ALA A 13 12.66 7.09 -13.91
N SER A 14 11.72 7.17 -14.85
CA SER A 14 10.27 7.23 -14.61
C SER A 14 9.57 5.85 -14.62
N GLY A 15 10.32 4.74 -14.67
CA GLY A 15 9.76 3.39 -14.78
C GLY A 15 9.50 2.75 -13.41
N LEU A 16 8.36 2.11 -13.27
CA LEU A 16 8.08 1.17 -12.18
C LEU A 16 8.81 -0.15 -12.42
N ARG A 17 9.14 -0.87 -11.35
CA ARG A 17 9.45 -2.31 -11.41
C ARG A 17 8.23 -3.07 -11.93
N PRO A 18 8.36 -4.31 -12.44
CA PRO A 18 7.22 -5.15 -12.76
C PRO A 18 6.25 -5.24 -11.57
N VAL A 19 4.97 -4.97 -11.81
CA VAL A 19 3.92 -4.98 -10.78
C VAL A 19 2.94 -6.10 -11.08
N THR A 20 2.65 -6.93 -10.07
CA THR A 20 1.57 -7.92 -10.11
C THR A 20 0.77 -7.86 -8.82
N ILE A 21 -0.56 -8.03 -8.92
CA ILE A 21 -1.44 -8.10 -7.76
C ILE A 21 -2.36 -9.32 -7.94
N GLU A 22 -2.18 -10.32 -7.09
CA GLU A 22 -2.99 -11.55 -7.10
C GLU A 22 -4.11 -11.42 -6.07
N PRO A 23 -5.38 -11.22 -6.49
CA PRO A 23 -6.52 -11.10 -5.59
C PRO A 23 -6.95 -12.45 -5.01
N GLY A 24 -7.51 -12.46 -3.81
CA GLY A 24 -8.05 -13.67 -3.18
C GLY A 24 -6.98 -14.65 -2.72
N PHE A 25 -5.75 -14.22 -2.55
CA PHE A 25 -4.60 -15.08 -2.20
C PHE A 25 -4.81 -15.83 -0.87
N VAL A 26 -5.44 -15.20 0.12
CA VAL A 26 -5.82 -15.83 1.39
C VAL A 26 -7.32 -16.11 1.39
N ARG A 27 -7.70 -17.38 1.24
CA ARG A 27 -9.10 -17.82 1.09
C ARG A 27 -9.98 -17.55 2.31
N THR A 28 -9.41 -17.49 3.50
CA THR A 28 -10.13 -17.31 4.76
C THR A 28 -10.33 -15.83 5.12
N ALA A 29 -9.61 -14.93 4.47
CA ALA A 29 -9.79 -13.48 4.66
C ALA A 29 -11.05 -12.99 3.95
N THR A 30 -11.69 -11.93 4.46
CA THR A 30 -12.86 -11.30 3.82
C THR A 30 -12.48 -10.69 2.46
N GLY A 31 -11.24 -10.17 2.36
CA GLY A 31 -10.60 -9.76 1.12
C GLY A 31 -9.09 -9.92 1.26
N SER A 32 -8.39 -10.23 0.18
CA SER A 32 -6.93 -10.35 0.23
C SER A 32 -6.28 -10.12 -1.12
N ALA A 33 -5.00 -9.76 -1.09
CA ALA A 33 -4.15 -9.67 -2.27
C ALA A 33 -2.69 -9.97 -1.90
N LEU A 34 -1.96 -10.59 -2.82
CA LEU A 34 -0.50 -10.61 -2.82
C LEU A 34 -0.03 -9.60 -3.86
N ILE A 35 0.64 -8.54 -3.41
CA ILE A 35 1.28 -7.58 -4.31
C ILE A 35 2.77 -7.88 -4.44
N SER A 36 3.27 -7.84 -5.68
CA SER A 36 4.70 -7.86 -5.99
C SER A 36 5.07 -6.62 -6.80
N MET A 37 6.13 -5.94 -6.38
CA MET A 37 6.76 -4.83 -7.08
C MET A 37 8.25 -5.16 -7.22
N GLY A 38 8.65 -5.68 -8.40
CA GLY A 38 9.93 -6.34 -8.54
C GLY A 38 10.07 -7.51 -7.55
N GLU A 39 11.11 -7.48 -6.73
CA GLU A 39 11.32 -8.49 -5.69
C GLU A 39 10.63 -8.16 -4.35
N THR A 40 10.07 -6.98 -4.18
CA THR A 40 9.24 -6.69 -2.99
C THR A 40 7.91 -7.41 -3.09
N ARG A 41 7.58 -8.21 -2.06
CA ARG A 41 6.33 -8.99 -1.97
C ARG A 41 5.65 -8.76 -0.64
N VAL A 42 4.39 -8.36 -0.68
CA VAL A 42 3.58 -8.10 0.52
C VAL A 42 2.24 -8.81 0.40
N ILE A 43 1.92 -9.61 1.41
CA ILE A 43 0.57 -10.17 1.55
C ILE A 43 -0.29 -9.15 2.31
N CYS A 44 -1.46 -8.83 1.77
CA CYS A 44 -2.40 -7.90 2.36
C CYS A 44 -3.73 -8.62 2.57
N THR A 45 -4.23 -8.64 3.80
CA THR A 45 -5.52 -9.23 4.12
C THR A 45 -6.45 -8.20 4.76
N ALA A 46 -7.74 -8.36 4.55
CA ALA A 46 -8.79 -7.58 5.18
C ALA A 46 -9.70 -8.51 5.97
N SER A 47 -9.81 -8.27 7.28
CA SER A 47 -10.68 -8.98 8.20
C SER A 47 -11.76 -8.03 8.71
N VAL A 48 -13.02 -8.48 8.72
CA VAL A 48 -14.16 -7.68 9.14
C VAL A 48 -14.65 -8.13 10.52
N GLN A 49 -14.88 -7.16 11.42
CA GLN A 49 -15.52 -7.38 12.72
C GLN A 49 -16.82 -6.54 12.80
N GLU A 50 -17.90 -7.15 13.33
CA GLU A 50 -19.20 -6.49 13.54
C GLU A 50 -19.19 -5.66 14.83
N SER A 51 -18.17 -4.85 14.99
CA SER A 51 -18.01 -3.95 16.13
C SER A 51 -17.01 -2.87 15.77
N VAL A 52 -17.08 -1.78 16.51
CA VAL A 52 -16.11 -0.68 16.39
C VAL A 52 -15.37 -0.48 17.73
N PRO A 53 -14.22 0.16 17.74
CA PRO A 53 -13.50 0.50 18.97
C PRO A 53 -14.42 1.26 19.94
N ARG A 54 -14.23 1.06 21.26
CA ARG A 54 -15.08 1.66 22.31
C ARG A 54 -15.30 3.16 22.18
N TRP A 55 -14.26 3.90 21.76
CA TRP A 55 -14.33 5.34 21.56
C TRP A 55 -15.21 5.74 20.36
N ARG A 56 -15.55 4.80 19.48
CA ARG A 56 -16.38 5.01 18.29
C ARG A 56 -17.77 4.35 18.42
N ALA A 57 -17.99 3.57 19.47
CA ALA A 57 -19.26 2.88 19.70
C ALA A 57 -20.45 3.86 19.78
N ARG A 58 -21.59 3.49 19.21
CA ARG A 58 -22.83 4.29 19.14
C ARG A 58 -22.72 5.55 18.28
N SER A 59 -21.70 5.68 17.46
CA SER A 59 -21.58 6.80 16.50
C SER A 59 -22.30 6.53 15.18
N GLY A 60 -22.68 5.28 14.90
CA GLY A 60 -23.18 4.84 13.60
C GLY A 60 -22.09 4.78 12.51
N LEU A 61 -20.83 4.99 12.89
CA LEU A 61 -19.69 5.09 11.97
C LEU A 61 -18.76 3.88 12.11
N GLY A 62 -18.31 3.35 10.99
CA GLY A 62 -17.33 2.29 10.94
C GLY A 62 -15.90 2.73 11.21
N TRP A 63 -14.97 1.78 11.16
CA TRP A 63 -13.56 2.03 11.33
C TRP A 63 -12.69 1.20 10.38
N VAL A 64 -11.57 1.76 9.95
CA VAL A 64 -10.53 1.05 9.20
C VAL A 64 -9.20 1.28 9.91
N THR A 65 -8.51 0.20 10.18
CA THR A 65 -7.17 0.22 10.80
C THR A 65 -6.25 -0.74 10.06
N ALA A 66 -4.94 -0.58 10.24
CA ALA A 66 -3.97 -1.45 9.61
C ALA A 66 -2.86 -1.85 10.58
N GLU A 67 -2.37 -3.06 10.38
CA GLU A 67 -1.15 -3.57 10.96
C GLU A 67 -0.12 -3.84 9.86
N TYR A 68 1.16 -3.83 10.23
CA TYR A 68 2.26 -4.04 9.32
C TYR A 68 3.31 -4.88 10.01
N GLY A 69 3.81 -5.88 9.33
CA GLY A 69 4.87 -6.73 9.82
C GLY A 69 5.84 -7.14 8.71
N MET A 70 6.98 -7.68 9.11
CA MET A 70 7.97 -8.24 8.20
C MET A 70 8.33 -9.66 8.66
N LEU A 71 8.33 -10.62 7.73
CA LEU A 71 8.88 -11.95 8.03
C LEU A 71 10.35 -11.82 8.44
N PRO A 72 10.82 -12.64 9.39
CA PRO A 72 12.23 -12.62 9.80
C PRO A 72 13.23 -12.75 8.64
N ALA A 73 12.87 -13.50 7.60
CA ALA A 73 13.70 -13.74 6.42
C ALA A 73 13.35 -12.83 5.24
N SER A 74 12.55 -11.78 5.44
CA SER A 74 12.14 -10.88 4.36
C SER A 74 13.27 -9.97 3.85
N THR A 75 14.34 -9.83 4.61
CA THR A 75 15.57 -9.08 4.26
C THR A 75 16.76 -10.02 4.21
N GLY A 76 17.90 -9.54 3.70
CA GLY A 76 19.16 -10.34 3.64
C GLY A 76 19.66 -10.82 5.00
N GLU A 77 19.34 -10.06 6.07
CA GLU A 77 19.61 -10.46 7.45
C GLU A 77 18.31 -10.80 8.19
N ARG A 78 18.37 -11.78 9.11
CA ARG A 78 17.20 -12.18 9.88
C ARG A 78 16.76 -11.08 10.85
N LYS A 79 15.58 -10.51 10.62
CA LYS A 79 14.91 -9.60 11.58
C LYS A 79 14.34 -10.39 12.77
N GLN A 80 14.45 -9.84 13.99
CA GLN A 80 13.75 -10.41 15.13
C GLN A 80 12.24 -10.19 15.00
N ARG A 81 11.45 -11.14 15.52
CA ARG A 81 10.00 -10.98 15.61
C ARG A 81 9.64 -9.99 16.70
N ASP A 82 8.67 -9.11 16.43
CA ASP A 82 8.17 -8.15 17.41
C ASP A 82 7.60 -8.83 18.66
N SER A 83 7.00 -10.02 18.51
CA SER A 83 6.55 -10.86 19.63
C SER A 83 7.67 -11.29 20.58
N THR A 84 8.91 -11.37 20.12
CA THR A 84 10.07 -11.68 20.95
C THR A 84 10.58 -10.46 21.72
N THR A 85 10.41 -9.27 21.16
CA THR A 85 10.81 -8.00 21.80
C THR A 85 9.72 -7.45 22.72
N GLY A 86 8.51 -8.01 22.67
CA GLY A 86 7.35 -7.62 23.47
C GLY A 86 6.65 -6.35 23.01
N ARG A 87 7.17 -5.67 21.98
CA ARG A 87 6.53 -4.49 21.36
C ARG A 87 7.00 -4.31 19.91
N PRO A 88 6.14 -3.75 19.03
CA PRO A 88 6.55 -3.33 17.70
C PRO A 88 7.64 -2.25 17.78
N ASP A 89 8.55 -2.22 16.82
CA ASP A 89 9.52 -1.12 16.68
C ASP A 89 8.84 0.17 16.19
N GLY A 90 9.54 1.30 16.33
CA GLY A 90 9.01 2.62 15.96
C GLY A 90 8.65 2.72 14.45
N ARG A 91 9.45 2.06 13.59
CA ARG A 91 9.20 1.99 12.15
C ARG A 91 7.92 1.21 11.84
N THR A 92 7.72 0.07 12.47
CA THR A 92 6.50 -0.74 12.33
C THR A 92 5.26 0.07 12.69
N VAL A 93 5.27 0.75 13.84
CA VAL A 93 4.15 1.59 14.30
C VAL A 93 3.90 2.78 13.36
N GLU A 94 4.94 3.41 12.86
CA GLU A 94 4.83 4.53 11.89
C GLU A 94 4.14 4.04 10.61
N ILE A 95 4.58 2.90 10.04
CA ILE A 95 4.03 2.36 8.80
C ILE A 95 2.56 1.89 8.98
N GLN A 96 2.22 1.25 10.09
CA GLN A 96 0.84 0.90 10.44
C GLN A 96 -0.08 2.13 10.40
N ARG A 97 0.36 3.23 11.01
CA ARG A 97 -0.39 4.48 11.04
C ARG A 97 -0.52 5.12 9.66
N LEU A 98 0.53 5.04 8.86
CA LEU A 98 0.55 5.52 7.48
C LEU A 98 -0.45 4.75 6.62
N ILE A 99 -0.41 3.41 6.61
CA ILE A 99 -1.35 2.56 5.85
C ILE A 99 -2.79 2.87 6.27
N GLY A 100 -3.06 2.82 7.58
CA GLY A 100 -4.40 3.08 8.11
C GLY A 100 -4.93 4.46 7.73
N ARG A 101 -4.13 5.52 7.83
CA ARG A 101 -4.50 6.88 7.45
C ARG A 101 -4.78 6.98 5.95
N SER A 102 -3.93 6.38 5.13
CA SER A 102 -4.07 6.37 3.68
C SER A 102 -5.40 5.74 3.25
N LEU A 103 -5.71 4.55 3.75
CA LEU A 103 -6.95 3.86 3.41
C LEU A 103 -8.20 4.60 3.90
N ARG A 104 -8.14 5.22 5.08
CA ARG A 104 -9.25 6.01 5.61
C ARG A 104 -9.61 7.23 4.76
N ALA A 105 -8.67 7.76 3.97
CA ALA A 105 -8.93 8.90 3.10
C ALA A 105 -9.95 8.60 1.99
N VAL A 106 -10.19 7.33 1.69
CA VAL A 106 -11.11 6.89 0.62
C VAL A 106 -12.26 6.04 1.14
N VAL A 107 -12.64 6.19 2.42
CA VAL A 107 -13.73 5.42 3.05
C VAL A 107 -14.81 6.33 3.65
N ASP A 108 -16.05 6.12 3.23
CA ASP A 108 -17.25 6.65 3.88
C ASP A 108 -17.60 5.76 5.09
N PHE A 109 -17.26 6.23 6.28
CA PHE A 109 -17.52 5.52 7.52
C PHE A 109 -19.00 5.35 7.84
N ALA A 110 -19.86 6.24 7.36
CA ALA A 110 -21.29 6.10 7.55
C ALA A 110 -21.86 4.96 6.70
N ALA A 111 -21.38 4.81 5.46
CA ALA A 111 -21.74 3.68 4.61
C ALA A 111 -21.19 2.34 5.14
N LEU A 112 -20.05 2.35 5.83
CA LEU A 112 -19.49 1.17 6.48
C LEU A 112 -20.31 0.73 7.70
N GLY A 113 -21.05 1.65 8.35
CA GLY A 113 -21.78 1.38 9.59
C GLY A 113 -20.84 0.95 10.72
N GLU A 114 -21.35 0.44 11.83
CA GLU A 114 -20.53 0.04 12.99
C GLU A 114 -19.76 -1.28 12.75
N ASN A 115 -19.11 -1.40 11.60
CA ASN A 115 -18.16 -2.46 11.29
C ASN A 115 -16.72 -1.93 11.34
N SER A 116 -15.78 -2.77 11.75
CA SER A 116 -14.34 -2.49 11.61
C SER A 116 -13.72 -3.38 10.55
N ILE A 117 -12.84 -2.82 9.72
CA ILE A 117 -12.00 -3.57 8.81
C ILE A 117 -10.55 -3.43 9.27
N TYR A 118 -9.94 -4.55 9.56
CA TYR A 118 -8.52 -4.68 9.91
C TYR A 118 -7.75 -5.09 8.67
N LEU A 119 -6.76 -4.29 8.28
CA LEU A 119 -5.85 -4.61 7.17
C LEU A 119 -4.53 -5.08 7.78
N ASP A 120 -4.15 -6.30 7.46
CA ASP A 120 -2.86 -6.87 7.88
C ASP A 120 -1.95 -6.95 6.66
N CYS A 121 -0.78 -6.30 6.74
CA CYS A 121 0.20 -6.22 5.67
C CYS A 121 1.50 -6.86 6.13
N ASP A 122 1.78 -8.09 5.65
CA ASP A 122 2.98 -8.83 6.00
C ASP A 122 3.95 -8.88 4.81
N VAL A 123 5.13 -8.31 5.01
CA VAL A 123 6.20 -8.31 4.01
C VAL A 123 6.85 -9.69 3.98
N LEU A 124 6.70 -10.39 2.88
CA LEU A 124 7.31 -11.70 2.62
C LEU A 124 8.77 -11.56 2.15
N GLN A 125 9.01 -10.55 1.30
CA GLN A 125 10.32 -10.22 0.75
C GLN A 125 10.41 -8.70 0.54
N ALA A 126 11.53 -8.10 0.93
CA ALA A 126 11.75 -6.65 0.89
C ALA A 126 12.90 -6.31 -0.07
N ASP A 127 12.62 -5.46 -1.04
CA ASP A 127 13.55 -4.87 -1.99
C ASP A 127 13.17 -3.41 -2.29
N GLY A 128 13.11 -2.57 -1.25
CA GLY A 128 12.63 -1.19 -1.32
C GLY A 128 11.10 -1.07 -1.47
N GLY A 129 10.54 0.07 -1.06
CA GLY A 129 9.12 0.41 -1.27
C GLY A 129 8.09 -0.45 -0.52
N THR A 130 8.46 -1.13 0.58
CA THR A 130 7.53 -2.05 1.27
C THR A 130 6.29 -1.35 1.82
N ARG A 131 6.41 -0.12 2.34
CA ARG A 131 5.27 0.67 2.85
C ARG A 131 4.31 1.09 1.75
N THR A 132 4.82 1.46 0.58
CA THR A 132 4.00 1.89 -0.56
C THR A 132 3.32 0.70 -1.23
N ALA A 133 4.02 -0.44 -1.36
CA ALA A 133 3.42 -1.69 -1.80
C ALA A 133 2.31 -2.15 -0.84
N SER A 134 2.51 -2.01 0.49
CA SER A 134 1.49 -2.34 1.49
C SER A 134 0.21 -1.49 1.31
N ILE A 135 0.32 -0.17 1.12
CA ILE A 135 -0.84 0.69 0.89
C ILE A 135 -1.57 0.28 -0.39
N THR A 136 -0.82 0.06 -1.47
CA THR A 136 -1.37 -0.27 -2.79
C THR A 136 -2.06 -1.63 -2.78
N GLY A 137 -1.46 -2.66 -2.17
CA GLY A 137 -2.06 -4.00 -2.04
C GLY A 137 -3.22 -4.04 -1.04
N ALA A 138 -3.11 -3.32 0.09
CA ALA A 138 -4.17 -3.25 1.10
C ALA A 138 -5.44 -2.58 0.56
N TYR A 139 -5.33 -1.63 -0.37
CA TYR A 139 -6.51 -1.08 -1.04
C TYR A 139 -7.28 -2.14 -1.83
N VAL A 140 -6.59 -3.04 -2.54
CA VAL A 140 -7.24 -4.16 -3.26
C VAL A 140 -7.93 -5.10 -2.27
N ALA A 141 -7.26 -5.47 -1.17
CA ALA A 141 -7.86 -6.29 -0.12
C ALA A 141 -9.11 -5.62 0.50
N LEU A 142 -9.04 -4.31 0.77
CA LEU A 142 -10.14 -3.51 1.28
C LEU A 142 -11.33 -3.46 0.30
N ALA A 143 -11.06 -3.29 -1.01
CA ALA A 143 -12.09 -3.25 -2.03
C ALA A 143 -12.85 -4.58 -2.13
N LEU A 144 -12.13 -5.71 -2.13
CA LEU A 144 -12.73 -7.04 -2.16
C LEU A 144 -13.52 -7.34 -0.88
N ALA A 145 -13.04 -6.88 0.29
CA ALA A 145 -13.78 -7.01 1.53
C ALA A 145 -15.08 -6.17 1.52
N ALA A 146 -15.03 -4.96 0.98
CA ALA A 146 -16.21 -4.11 0.80
C ALA A 146 -17.25 -4.76 -0.12
N ASP A 147 -16.81 -5.36 -1.24
CA ASP A 147 -17.69 -6.13 -2.12
C ASP A 147 -18.35 -7.32 -1.40
N THR A 148 -17.61 -8.04 -0.57
CA THR A 148 -18.13 -9.15 0.26
C THR A 148 -19.19 -8.66 1.26
N LEU A 149 -18.97 -7.50 1.90
CA LEU A 149 -19.94 -6.90 2.82
C LEU A 149 -21.24 -6.50 2.10
N VAL A 150 -21.15 -5.95 0.90
CA VAL A 150 -22.32 -5.60 0.07
C VAL A 150 -23.04 -6.87 -0.37
N ALA A 151 -22.31 -7.87 -0.89
CA ALA A 151 -22.91 -9.12 -1.37
C ALA A 151 -23.62 -9.91 -0.26
N SER A 152 -23.13 -9.86 0.97
CA SER A 152 -23.76 -10.48 2.15
C SER A 152 -24.94 -9.66 2.71
N GLY A 153 -25.23 -8.48 2.17
CA GLY A 153 -26.26 -7.57 2.68
C GLY A 153 -25.90 -6.90 4.02
N ARG A 154 -24.65 -7.01 4.48
CA ARG A 154 -24.19 -6.40 5.74
C ARG A 154 -24.13 -4.88 5.66
N ILE A 155 -23.79 -4.34 4.50
CA ILE A 155 -23.89 -2.91 4.18
C ILE A 155 -24.67 -2.72 2.88
N ALA A 156 -25.37 -1.60 2.77
CA ALA A 156 -26.28 -1.35 1.64
C ALA A 156 -25.52 -0.97 0.34
N ARG A 157 -24.34 -0.37 0.46
CA ARG A 157 -23.51 0.07 -0.68
C ARG A 157 -22.03 0.03 -0.32
N SER A 158 -21.17 0.05 -1.32
CA SER A 158 -19.72 0.16 -1.07
C SER A 158 -19.40 1.41 -0.24
N PRO A 159 -18.56 1.28 0.80
CA PRO A 159 -18.09 2.40 1.58
C PRO A 159 -16.91 3.13 0.91
N LEU A 160 -16.40 2.65 -0.24
CA LEU A 160 -15.28 3.29 -0.92
C LEU A 160 -15.74 4.52 -1.69
N THR A 161 -15.09 5.65 -1.45
CA THR A 161 -15.35 6.94 -2.12
C THR A 161 -14.41 7.20 -3.29
N GLY A 162 -13.37 6.40 -3.45
CA GLY A 162 -12.37 6.50 -4.50
C GLY A 162 -11.29 5.43 -4.36
N SER A 163 -10.26 5.52 -5.16
CA SER A 163 -9.08 4.66 -5.07
C SER A 163 -7.90 5.40 -4.43
N ILE A 164 -6.91 4.63 -3.95
CA ILE A 164 -5.68 5.15 -3.38
C ILE A 164 -4.52 4.22 -3.74
N ALA A 165 -3.39 4.81 -4.09
CA ALA A 165 -2.15 4.08 -4.28
C ALA A 165 -0.97 4.87 -3.74
N ALA A 166 0.16 4.20 -3.57
CA ALA A 166 1.38 4.81 -3.07
C ALA A 166 2.60 4.30 -3.84
N VAL A 167 3.58 5.17 -4.01
CA VAL A 167 4.85 4.82 -4.66
C VAL A 167 6.01 5.50 -3.95
N SER A 168 7.17 4.84 -3.92
CA SER A 168 8.43 5.47 -3.53
C SER A 168 9.04 6.24 -4.70
N CYS A 169 9.74 7.30 -4.41
CA CYS A 169 10.58 8.01 -5.35
C CYS A 169 11.76 8.65 -4.59
N GLY A 170 12.78 9.08 -5.30
CA GLY A 170 13.93 9.68 -4.62
C GLY A 170 14.90 10.30 -5.60
N ILE A 171 15.98 10.85 -5.05
CA ILE A 171 17.10 11.40 -5.83
C ILE A 171 18.31 10.51 -5.59
N VAL A 172 18.84 9.92 -6.67
CA VAL A 172 20.02 9.06 -6.63
C VAL A 172 21.03 9.61 -7.64
N ALA A 173 22.24 9.92 -7.20
CA ALA A 173 23.28 10.56 -8.01
C ALA A 173 22.78 11.82 -8.77
N GLY A 174 21.96 12.63 -8.09
CA GLY A 174 21.38 13.87 -8.64
C GLY A 174 20.21 13.64 -9.61
N VAL A 175 19.76 12.41 -9.83
CA VAL A 175 18.67 12.07 -10.77
C VAL A 175 17.42 11.70 -10.01
N PRO A 176 16.26 12.36 -10.26
CA PRO A 176 14.97 11.94 -9.72
C PRO A 176 14.54 10.59 -10.32
N LEU A 177 14.23 9.63 -9.46
CA LEU A 177 13.85 8.26 -9.83
C LEU A 177 12.51 7.91 -9.21
N LEU A 178 11.70 7.16 -9.98
CA LEU A 178 10.45 6.56 -9.55
C LEU A 178 10.69 5.13 -9.06
N ASP A 179 10.00 4.71 -7.99
CA ASP A 179 9.97 3.33 -7.47
C ASP A 179 11.37 2.77 -7.19
N LEU A 180 11.96 3.24 -6.08
CA LEU A 180 13.31 2.82 -5.69
C LEU A 180 13.33 1.36 -5.25
N ASP A 181 14.28 0.57 -5.80
CA ASP A 181 14.69 -0.70 -5.22
C ASP A 181 15.65 -0.49 -4.03
N TYR A 182 16.01 -1.54 -3.31
CA TYR A 182 16.84 -1.42 -2.11
C TYR A 182 18.23 -0.81 -2.35
N PRO A 183 18.98 -1.16 -3.42
CA PRO A 183 20.23 -0.50 -3.76
C PRO A 183 20.10 1.01 -4.02
N GLU A 184 19.02 1.43 -4.70
CA GLU A 184 18.72 2.82 -4.98
C GLU A 184 18.32 3.56 -3.69
N ASP A 185 17.39 2.99 -2.90
CA ASP A 185 16.90 3.53 -1.63
C ASP A 185 18.04 3.74 -0.62
N SER A 186 18.91 2.74 -0.47
CA SER A 186 20.04 2.79 0.46
C SER A 186 21.12 3.81 0.10
N SER A 187 21.20 4.23 -1.16
CA SER A 187 22.17 5.22 -1.67
C SER A 187 21.54 6.58 -1.98
N ALA A 188 20.22 6.72 -1.81
CA ALA A 188 19.49 7.92 -2.14
C ALA A 188 19.97 9.15 -1.34
N GLU A 189 20.05 10.28 -2.02
CA GLU A 189 20.26 11.60 -1.40
C GLU A 189 18.95 12.13 -0.80
N VAL A 190 17.83 11.73 -1.42
CA VAL A 190 16.47 11.99 -0.96
C VAL A 190 15.65 10.73 -1.14
N ASP A 191 15.05 10.24 -0.07
CA ASP A 191 14.00 9.21 -0.08
C ASP A 191 12.65 9.88 0.12
N ALA A 192 11.68 9.54 -0.74
CA ALA A 192 10.33 10.04 -0.64
C ALA A 192 9.29 8.96 -0.90
N ASN A 193 8.17 9.08 -0.19
CA ASN A 193 7.00 8.21 -0.34
C ASN A 193 5.78 9.10 -0.55
N VAL A 194 5.05 8.87 -1.63
CA VAL A 194 3.89 9.67 -2.02
C VAL A 194 2.65 8.79 -2.05
N VAL A 195 1.59 9.26 -1.40
CA VAL A 195 0.27 8.62 -1.39
C VAL A 195 -0.73 9.56 -2.03
N MET A 196 -1.43 9.10 -3.06
CA MET A 196 -2.42 9.90 -3.77
C MET A 196 -3.73 9.14 -3.98
N THR A 197 -4.82 9.89 -3.98
CA THR A 197 -6.12 9.38 -4.43
C THR A 197 -6.15 9.20 -5.95
N GLY A 198 -7.13 8.44 -6.41
CA GLY A 198 -7.36 8.27 -7.84
C GLY A 198 -7.66 9.53 -8.62
N GLU A 199 -8.09 10.59 -7.96
CA GLU A 199 -8.35 11.91 -8.55
C GLU A 199 -7.14 12.85 -8.48
N GLY A 200 -5.97 12.34 -8.05
CA GLY A 200 -4.74 13.10 -7.94
C GLY A 200 -4.58 13.90 -6.63
N GLY A 201 -5.48 13.73 -5.67
CA GLY A 201 -5.36 14.36 -4.37
C GLY A 201 -4.21 13.77 -3.55
N LEU A 202 -3.33 14.62 -3.03
CA LEU A 202 -2.25 14.21 -2.12
C LEU A 202 -2.81 13.87 -0.75
N VAL A 203 -2.57 12.64 -0.29
CA VAL A 203 -2.95 12.17 1.05
C VAL A 203 -1.78 12.25 2.00
N GLU A 204 -0.60 11.89 1.53
CA GLU A 204 0.64 12.02 2.29
C GLU A 204 1.84 12.17 1.37
N VAL A 205 2.76 13.03 1.78
CA VAL A 205 4.08 13.19 1.16
C VAL A 205 5.10 13.13 2.29
N GLN A 206 5.91 12.10 2.30
CA GLN A 206 7.07 11.97 3.17
C GLN A 206 8.31 12.12 2.30
N ALA A 207 9.20 13.05 2.61
CA ALA A 207 10.45 13.23 1.89
C ALA A 207 11.55 13.58 2.90
N THR A 208 12.60 12.80 2.89
CA THR A 208 13.77 12.97 3.77
C THR A 208 15.01 13.20 2.94
N ALA A 209 15.69 14.29 3.21
CA ALA A 209 16.99 14.62 2.61
C ALA A 209 18.10 14.15 3.56
N GLU A 210 18.94 13.23 3.10
CA GLU A 210 20.00 12.62 3.92
C GLU A 210 21.28 13.46 4.00
N ARG A 211 21.57 14.27 2.97
CA ARG A 211 22.84 15.02 2.87
C ARG A 211 22.66 16.50 2.60
N THR A 212 21.89 16.83 1.59
CA THR A 212 21.65 18.21 1.14
C THR A 212 20.17 18.53 1.18
N PRO A 213 19.74 19.74 1.63
CA PRO A 213 18.33 20.08 1.67
C PRO A 213 17.65 19.89 0.32
N LEU A 214 16.46 19.28 0.33
CA LEU A 214 15.62 19.09 -0.84
C LEU A 214 15.14 20.43 -1.38
N SER A 215 15.41 20.72 -2.65
CA SER A 215 14.89 21.92 -3.32
C SER A 215 13.41 21.76 -3.68
N ARG A 216 12.68 22.88 -3.80
CA ARG A 216 11.28 22.83 -4.27
C ARG A 216 11.17 22.28 -5.67
N ALA A 217 12.11 22.60 -6.58
CA ALA A 217 12.12 22.05 -7.94
C ALA A 217 12.24 20.52 -7.93
N HIS A 218 13.12 19.97 -7.13
CA HIS A 218 13.26 18.52 -7.00
C HIS A 218 12.01 17.89 -6.36
N LEU A 219 11.36 18.53 -5.39
CA LEU A 219 10.10 18.02 -4.85
C LEU A 219 9.01 17.97 -5.93
N ASP A 220 8.91 19.01 -6.77
CA ASP A 220 7.95 19.06 -7.88
C ASP A 220 8.26 17.96 -8.92
N ASP A 221 9.54 17.66 -9.17
CA ASP A 221 9.94 16.55 -10.05
C ASP A 221 9.52 15.19 -9.47
N LEU A 222 9.76 14.96 -8.16
CA LEU A 222 9.36 13.73 -7.47
C LEU A 222 7.84 13.56 -7.46
N LEU A 223 7.07 14.62 -7.24
CA LEU A 223 5.61 14.56 -7.27
C LEU A 223 5.08 14.22 -8.66
N ARG A 224 5.65 14.78 -9.75
CA ARG A 224 5.28 14.41 -11.12
C ARG A 224 5.59 12.94 -11.44
N LEU A 225 6.75 12.45 -11.01
CA LEU A 225 7.09 11.02 -11.15
C LEU A 225 6.10 10.14 -10.39
N ALA A 226 5.81 10.50 -9.14
CA ALA A 226 4.88 9.76 -8.29
C ALA A 226 3.47 9.71 -8.92
N GLU A 227 2.96 10.82 -9.46
CA GLU A 227 1.67 10.88 -10.14
C GLU A 227 1.61 9.88 -11.29
N SER A 228 2.62 9.87 -12.16
CA SER A 228 2.68 8.92 -13.28
C SER A 228 2.72 7.45 -12.82
N GLY A 229 3.49 7.15 -11.76
CA GLY A 229 3.57 5.81 -11.17
C GLY A 229 2.25 5.37 -10.55
N ILE A 230 1.57 6.27 -9.84
CA ILE A 230 0.29 6.00 -9.20
C ILE A 230 -0.81 5.72 -10.23
N VAL A 231 -0.82 6.39 -11.37
CA VAL A 231 -1.74 6.07 -12.48
C VAL A 231 -1.55 4.62 -12.94
N ALA A 232 -0.31 4.17 -13.14
CA ALA A 232 -0.03 2.79 -13.53
C ALA A 232 -0.40 1.78 -12.44
N LEU A 233 -0.13 2.08 -11.16
CA LEU A 233 -0.51 1.23 -10.03
C LEU A 233 -2.03 1.09 -9.89
N ARG A 234 -2.79 2.15 -10.16
CA ARG A 234 -4.26 2.10 -10.18
C ARG A 234 -4.77 1.17 -11.25
N THR A 235 -4.20 1.20 -12.45
CA THR A 235 -4.57 0.25 -13.51
C THR A 235 -4.39 -1.19 -13.03
N ALA A 236 -3.26 -1.51 -12.42
CA ALA A 236 -3.02 -2.84 -11.85
C ALA A 236 -4.00 -3.20 -10.71
N GLN A 237 -4.38 -2.22 -9.86
CA GLN A 237 -5.41 -2.42 -8.82
C GLN A 237 -6.77 -2.72 -9.42
N ASP A 238 -7.21 -1.96 -10.44
CA ASP A 238 -8.50 -2.13 -11.09
C ASP A 238 -8.60 -3.50 -11.79
N GLU A 239 -7.54 -3.95 -12.46
CA GLU A 239 -7.45 -5.28 -13.07
C GLU A 239 -7.53 -6.39 -12.02
N ALA A 240 -6.81 -6.25 -10.90
CA ALA A 240 -6.85 -7.22 -9.81
C ALA A 240 -8.24 -7.29 -9.14
N ILE A 241 -8.88 -6.15 -8.89
CA ILE A 241 -10.22 -6.09 -8.32
C ILE A 241 -11.23 -6.73 -9.27
N ALA A 242 -11.16 -6.44 -10.57
CA ALA A 242 -12.03 -7.06 -11.58
C ALA A 242 -11.86 -8.59 -11.61
N THR A 243 -10.63 -9.08 -11.55
CA THR A 243 -10.30 -10.50 -11.49
C THR A 243 -10.88 -11.15 -10.22
N GLY A 244 -10.72 -10.52 -9.06
CA GLY A 244 -11.26 -11.01 -7.78
C GLY A 244 -12.80 -11.08 -7.79
N ARG A 245 -13.47 -10.07 -8.35
CA ARG A 245 -14.92 -10.04 -8.53
C ARG A 245 -15.41 -11.18 -9.44
N ALA A 246 -14.72 -11.43 -10.55
CA ALA A 246 -15.06 -12.51 -11.47
C ALA A 246 -14.91 -13.88 -10.80
N ALA A 247 -13.86 -14.10 -10.02
CA ALA A 247 -13.65 -15.33 -9.26
C ALA A 247 -14.73 -15.55 -8.20
N ALA A 248 -15.11 -14.51 -7.45
CA ALA A 248 -16.19 -14.58 -6.46
C ALA A 248 -17.55 -14.88 -7.11
N ALA A 249 -17.87 -14.27 -8.25
CA ALA A 249 -19.10 -14.53 -8.98
C ALA A 249 -19.16 -15.97 -9.56
N ALA A 250 -18.03 -16.54 -9.96
CA ALA A 250 -17.94 -17.93 -10.39
C ALA A 250 -18.18 -18.91 -9.23
N ALA A 251 -17.57 -18.65 -8.06
CA ALA A 251 -17.73 -19.48 -6.87
C ALA A 251 -19.17 -19.46 -6.31
N ALA A 252 -19.91 -18.38 -6.49
CA ALA A 252 -21.32 -18.28 -6.05
C ALA A 252 -22.31 -19.07 -6.93
N LYS A 253 -21.89 -19.54 -8.11
CA LYS A 253 -22.73 -20.29 -9.07
C LYS A 253 -22.50 -21.81 -9.02
N GLY A 254 -21.48 -22.26 -8.36
CA GLY A 254 -21.11 -23.68 -8.19
C GLY A 254 -21.50 -24.18 -6.82
#